data_02f7309b9275f6c2bf55994fee29a6f2
#
_entry.id   02f7309b9275f6c2bf55994fee29a6f2
#
_cell.length_a   1.000
_cell.length_b   1.000
_cell.length_c   1.000
_cell.angle_alpha   90.00
_cell.angle_beta   90.00
_cell.angle_gamma   90.00
#
_symmetry.space_group_name_H-M   'P 1'
#
loop_
_entity.id
_entity.type
_entity.pdbx_description
1 polymer ?
#
loop_
_entity_poly.entity_id
_entity_poly.type
_entity_poly.pdbx_seq_one_letter_code
_entity_poly.pdbx_strand_id
1 'polypeptide(L)'
;MRLLRCLVLLALAAGLAACGPQRKSVFPPSLTMQQVQVLPDGAWRLTVRIQNNSYGGMDFKSIDGTLQVAGGVPVRLHSAFDLDIPSFAGDVVMVDVLPTAAMSHALAAVAARGSAGSLAYAIRGTIHAQPDLADHSDKKNPQDFPFQHSDFISPVPGIANTFR
;
A
#
# COMPACT_ATOMS: atom_id res chain seq x y z
N MET A 1 9.94 32.89 52.02
CA MET A 1 9.40 33.26 50.72
C MET A 1 10.31 32.87 49.55
N ARG A 2 11.65 32.99 49.60
CA ARG A 2 12.56 32.62 48.48
C ARG A 2 12.61 31.11 48.22
N LEU A 3 12.64 30.27 49.27
CA LEU A 3 12.64 28.80 49.14
C LEU A 3 11.36 28.27 48.46
N LEU A 4 10.19 28.83 48.76
CA LEU A 4 8.93 28.43 48.14
C LEU A 4 8.90 28.74 46.61
N ARG A 5 9.47 29.91 46.23
CA ARG A 5 9.57 30.30 44.83
C ARG A 5 10.52 29.38 44.05
N CYS A 6 11.65 28.97 44.65
CA CYS A 6 12.58 28.03 44.03
C CYS A 6 11.94 26.63 43.84
N LEU A 7 11.17 26.15 44.81
CA LEU A 7 10.45 24.88 44.72
C LEU A 7 9.36 24.90 43.60
N VAL A 8 8.63 25.99 43.49
CA VAL A 8 7.62 26.15 42.44
C VAL A 8 8.27 26.19 41.03
N LEU A 9 9.38 26.89 40.87
CA LEU A 9 10.13 26.94 39.61
C LEU A 9 10.73 25.59 39.23
N LEU A 10 11.22 24.83 40.24
CA LEU A 10 11.77 23.49 40.01
C LEU A 10 10.65 22.51 39.60
N ALA A 11 9.48 22.58 40.20
CA ALA A 11 8.32 21.75 39.86
C ALA A 11 7.80 22.09 38.46
N LEU A 12 7.79 23.38 38.08
CA LEU A 12 7.41 23.81 36.72
C LEU A 12 8.39 23.32 35.67
N ALA A 13 9.71 23.40 35.97
CA ALA A 13 10.75 22.91 35.08
C ALA A 13 10.71 21.38 34.91
N ALA A 14 10.43 20.64 35.99
CA ALA A 14 10.25 19.20 35.92
C ALA A 14 8.99 18.78 35.11
N GLY A 15 7.93 19.56 35.20
CA GLY A 15 6.71 19.35 34.40
C GLY A 15 6.93 19.54 32.90
N LEU A 16 7.79 20.48 32.51
CA LEU A 16 8.12 20.71 31.09
C LEU A 16 9.05 19.61 30.51
N ALA A 17 9.85 18.96 31.35
CA ALA A 17 10.71 17.85 30.91
C ALA A 17 9.97 16.51 30.77
N ALA A 18 8.72 16.41 31.23
CA ALA A 18 7.91 15.19 31.15
C ALA A 18 7.28 14.92 29.76
N CYS A 19 7.34 15.89 28.83
CA CYS A 19 6.99 15.66 27.44
C CYS A 19 8.12 14.90 26.73
N GLY A 20 8.15 13.57 26.85
CA GLY A 20 9.01 12.73 26.04
C GLY A 20 8.64 12.82 24.55
N PRO A 21 9.55 12.40 23.64
CA PRO A 21 9.27 12.38 22.20
C PRO A 21 8.01 11.54 21.93
N GLN A 22 7.09 12.11 21.17
CA GLN A 22 5.87 11.40 20.77
C GLN A 22 6.25 10.19 19.92
N ARG A 23 5.90 8.99 20.35
CA ARG A 23 6.03 7.79 19.53
C ARG A 23 5.07 7.93 18.35
N LYS A 24 5.60 7.84 17.14
CA LYS A 24 4.78 7.83 15.92
C LYS A 24 4.05 6.48 15.86
N SER A 25 2.72 6.51 15.86
CA SER A 25 1.92 5.29 15.73
C SER A 25 2.05 4.73 14.33
N VAL A 26 2.29 3.43 14.25
CA VAL A 26 2.37 2.67 12.99
C VAL A 26 1.03 1.97 12.77
N PHE A 27 0.46 2.15 11.58
CA PHE A 27 -0.77 1.52 11.14
C PHE A 27 -0.51 0.72 9.86
N PRO A 28 -1.25 -0.38 9.64
CA PRO A 28 -1.16 -1.13 8.40
C PRO A 28 -1.41 -0.24 7.19
N PRO A 29 -0.56 -0.31 6.16
CA PRO A 29 -0.80 0.37 4.90
C PRO A 29 -1.99 -0.26 4.17
N SER A 30 -2.62 0.49 3.28
CA SER A 30 -3.63 -0.04 2.37
C SER A 30 -3.11 -0.09 0.94
N LEU A 31 -3.51 -1.14 0.22
CA LEU A 31 -3.16 -1.36 -1.17
C LEU A 31 -4.43 -1.42 -2.02
N THR A 32 -4.41 -0.70 -3.16
CA THR A 32 -5.50 -0.70 -4.12
C THR A 32 -4.95 -0.83 -5.53
N MET A 33 -5.58 -1.62 -6.39
CA MET A 33 -5.23 -1.69 -7.80
C MET A 33 -5.95 -0.56 -8.54
N GLN A 34 -5.17 0.34 -9.14
CA GLN A 34 -5.69 1.52 -9.83
C GLN A 34 -5.93 1.26 -11.31
N GLN A 35 -5.14 0.36 -11.91
CA GLN A 35 -5.18 0.09 -13.33
C GLN A 35 -4.61 -1.28 -13.65
N VAL A 36 -5.15 -1.90 -14.70
CA VAL A 36 -4.57 -3.05 -15.39
C VAL A 36 -4.33 -2.65 -16.85
N GLN A 37 -3.13 -2.86 -17.34
CA GLN A 37 -2.77 -2.71 -18.75
C GLN A 37 -2.33 -4.07 -19.29
N VAL A 38 -2.97 -4.51 -20.36
CA VAL A 38 -2.54 -5.72 -21.08
C VAL A 38 -1.39 -5.35 -22.01
N LEU A 39 -0.24 -6.01 -21.81
CA LEU A 39 0.98 -5.78 -22.59
C LEU A 39 0.94 -6.60 -23.89
N PRO A 40 1.78 -6.25 -24.89
CA PRO A 40 1.82 -6.95 -26.19
C PRO A 40 2.16 -8.44 -26.09
N ASP A 41 2.91 -8.85 -25.07
CA ASP A 41 3.28 -10.25 -24.79
C ASP A 41 2.20 -11.03 -24.04
N GLY A 42 1.08 -10.37 -23.71
CA GLY A 42 -0.03 -10.95 -22.94
C GLY A 42 0.12 -10.87 -21.43
N ALA A 43 1.24 -10.40 -20.91
CA ALA A 43 1.38 -10.08 -19.48
C ALA A 43 0.49 -8.90 -19.10
N TRP A 44 0.18 -8.78 -17.82
CA TRP A 44 -0.57 -7.65 -17.28
C TRP A 44 0.32 -6.79 -16.41
N ARG A 45 0.34 -5.49 -16.71
CA ARG A 45 0.95 -4.49 -15.84
C ARG A 45 -0.11 -3.88 -14.94
N LEU A 46 0.05 -4.09 -13.66
CA LEU A 46 -0.81 -3.52 -12.63
C LEU A 46 -0.19 -2.23 -12.11
N THR A 47 -0.99 -1.18 -12.01
CA THR A 47 -0.65 0.01 -11.22
C THR A 47 -1.28 -0.17 -9.85
N VAL A 48 -0.47 -0.40 -8.83
CA VAL A 48 -0.91 -0.60 -7.45
C VAL A 48 -0.55 0.63 -6.64
N ARG A 49 -1.55 1.25 -6.02
CA ARG A 49 -1.35 2.34 -5.06
C ARG A 49 -1.11 1.77 -3.68
N ILE A 50 -0.07 2.24 -3.03
CA ILE A 50 0.26 1.99 -1.63
C ILE A 50 -0.01 3.28 -0.86
N GLN A 51 -0.82 3.20 0.19
CA GLN A 51 -1.12 4.32 1.08
C GLN A 51 -0.50 4.04 2.44
N ASN A 52 0.40 4.92 2.89
CA ASN A 52 0.90 4.93 4.26
C ASN A 52 -0.14 5.59 5.18
N ASN A 53 -0.70 4.82 6.10
CA ASN A 53 -1.69 5.29 7.08
C ASN A 53 -1.07 5.69 8.42
N SER A 54 0.27 5.66 8.54
CA SER A 54 1.00 5.88 9.77
C SER A 54 1.35 7.34 10.01
N TYR A 55 1.60 7.71 11.25
CA TYR A 55 2.05 9.05 11.66
C TYR A 55 3.53 9.31 11.36
N GLY A 56 4.29 8.30 10.94
CA GLY A 56 5.66 8.40 10.45
C GLY A 56 5.78 8.05 8.99
N GLY A 57 6.91 8.36 8.36
CA GLY A 57 7.29 7.83 7.05
C GLY A 57 7.44 6.31 7.11
N MET A 58 7.44 5.67 5.96
CA MET A 58 7.58 4.22 5.84
C MET A 58 8.28 3.87 4.54
N ASP A 59 9.38 3.12 4.67
CA ASP A 59 10.13 2.57 3.53
C ASP A 59 9.52 1.24 3.12
N PHE A 60 8.89 1.18 1.97
CA PHE A 60 8.31 -0.03 1.40
C PHE A 60 9.31 -0.75 0.51
N LYS A 61 9.47 -2.06 0.67
CA LYS A 61 10.52 -2.85 0.01
C LYS A 61 9.99 -3.87 -0.99
N SER A 62 8.89 -4.54 -0.69
CA SER A 62 8.31 -5.54 -1.60
C SER A 62 6.85 -5.84 -1.28
N ILE A 63 6.17 -6.38 -2.28
CA ILE A 63 4.85 -7.00 -2.17
C ILE A 63 4.97 -8.47 -2.51
N ASP A 64 4.39 -9.34 -1.69
CA ASP A 64 4.18 -10.76 -1.93
C ASP A 64 2.73 -11.14 -1.71
N GLY A 65 2.09 -11.70 -2.73
CA GLY A 65 0.68 -12.01 -2.62
C GLY A 65 0.11 -12.71 -3.83
N THR A 66 -1.19 -12.56 -4.00
CA THR A 66 -1.95 -13.12 -5.12
C THR A 66 -2.95 -12.13 -5.67
N LEU A 67 -3.16 -12.20 -6.99
CA LEU A 67 -4.25 -11.60 -7.72
C LEU A 67 -5.23 -12.69 -8.13
N GLN A 68 -6.51 -12.52 -7.80
CA GLN A 68 -7.61 -13.36 -8.27
C GLN A 68 -8.58 -12.50 -9.09
N VAL A 69 -9.03 -13.01 -10.22
CA VAL A 69 -9.97 -12.33 -11.11
C VAL A 69 -11.13 -13.24 -11.42
N ALA A 70 -12.35 -12.69 -11.39
CA ALA A 70 -13.61 -13.42 -11.64
C ALA A 70 -13.77 -14.71 -10.79
N GLY A 71 -13.22 -14.75 -9.59
CA GLY A 71 -13.27 -15.94 -8.73
C GLY A 71 -12.44 -17.14 -9.22
N GLY A 72 -11.63 -16.94 -10.28
CA GLY A 72 -10.77 -17.98 -10.85
C GLY A 72 -9.56 -18.32 -10.00
N VAL A 73 -8.63 -19.09 -10.56
CA VAL A 73 -7.37 -19.49 -9.90
C VAL A 73 -6.50 -18.26 -9.67
N PRO A 74 -6.05 -18.00 -8.42
CA PRO A 74 -5.15 -16.89 -8.15
C PRO A 74 -3.79 -17.05 -8.83
N VAL A 75 -3.22 -15.94 -9.29
CA VAL A 75 -1.84 -15.86 -9.79
C VAL A 75 -0.96 -15.14 -8.79
N ARG A 76 0.34 -15.43 -8.81
CA ARG A 76 1.31 -14.76 -7.93
C ARG A 76 1.43 -13.28 -8.27
N LEU A 77 1.40 -12.47 -7.23
CA LEU A 77 1.71 -11.05 -7.24
C LEU A 77 3.00 -10.85 -6.45
N HIS A 78 4.09 -10.50 -7.14
CA HIS A 78 5.38 -10.26 -6.48
C HIS A 78 6.09 -9.10 -7.16
N SER A 79 6.58 -8.15 -6.36
CA SER A 79 7.44 -7.07 -6.85
C SER A 79 8.35 -6.59 -5.73
N ALA A 80 9.62 -6.36 -6.04
CA ALA A 80 10.57 -5.68 -5.18
C ALA A 80 10.76 -4.25 -5.67
N PHE A 81 10.82 -3.31 -4.75
CA PHE A 81 11.01 -1.88 -5.02
C PHE A 81 11.64 -1.22 -3.79
N ASP A 82 11.96 0.05 -3.90
CA ASP A 82 12.45 0.88 -2.78
C ASP A 82 11.69 2.19 -2.82
N LEU A 83 10.71 2.35 -1.94
CA LEU A 83 9.76 3.44 -2.00
C LEU A 83 9.55 4.05 -0.61
N ASP A 84 10.04 5.27 -0.41
CA ASP A 84 9.80 6.04 0.81
C ASP A 84 8.50 6.84 0.68
N ILE A 85 7.51 6.49 1.50
CA ILE A 85 6.22 7.17 1.52
C ILE A 85 6.08 7.93 2.85
N PRO A 86 5.98 9.26 2.80
CA PRO A 86 5.73 10.09 3.98
C PRO A 86 4.45 9.71 4.73
N SER A 87 4.30 10.19 5.96
CA SER A 87 3.08 10.00 6.75
C SER A 87 1.83 10.46 6.00
N PHE A 88 0.78 9.65 6.01
CA PHE A 88 -0.51 9.90 5.35
C PHE A 88 -0.45 10.15 3.83
N ALA A 89 0.70 9.89 3.20
CA ALA A 89 0.87 9.98 1.76
C ALA A 89 0.68 8.62 1.08
N GLY A 90 0.58 8.62 -0.25
CA GLY A 90 0.54 7.42 -1.05
C GLY A 90 1.31 7.58 -2.34
N ASP A 91 1.83 6.46 -2.84
CA ASP A 91 2.53 6.39 -4.12
C ASP A 91 2.14 5.13 -4.88
N VAL A 92 2.61 4.97 -6.09
CA VAL A 92 2.24 3.86 -6.98
C VAL A 92 3.46 3.03 -7.36
N VAL A 93 3.25 1.71 -7.45
CA VAL A 93 4.22 0.76 -7.98
C VAL A 93 3.63 0.03 -9.17
N MET A 94 4.49 -0.32 -10.12
CA MET A 94 4.13 -1.17 -11.25
C MET A 94 4.48 -2.62 -10.93
N VAL A 95 3.51 -3.52 -11.09
CA VAL A 95 3.69 -4.95 -10.85
C VAL A 95 3.26 -5.72 -12.07
N ASP A 96 4.18 -6.44 -12.69
CA ASP A 96 3.86 -7.28 -13.85
C ASP A 96 3.46 -8.67 -13.38
N VAL A 97 2.37 -9.20 -13.91
CA VAL A 97 1.85 -10.55 -13.61
C VAL A 97 1.57 -11.31 -14.89
N LEU A 98 1.72 -12.63 -14.84
CA LEU A 98 1.30 -13.52 -15.92
C LEU A 98 -0.11 -14.03 -15.61
N PRO A 99 -1.14 -13.59 -16.34
CA PRO A 99 -2.50 -14.05 -16.14
C PRO A 99 -2.67 -15.50 -16.57
N THR A 100 -3.65 -16.20 -16.00
CA THR A 100 -4.10 -17.46 -16.57
C THR A 100 -4.90 -17.22 -17.86
N ALA A 101 -5.02 -18.23 -18.72
CA ALA A 101 -5.88 -18.14 -19.90
C ALA A 101 -7.33 -17.75 -19.53
N ALA A 102 -7.86 -18.28 -18.44
CA ALA A 102 -9.20 -17.95 -17.94
C ALA A 102 -9.33 -16.47 -17.56
N MET A 103 -8.31 -15.88 -16.90
CA MET A 103 -8.30 -14.47 -16.57
C MET A 103 -8.26 -13.60 -17.82
N SER A 104 -7.42 -13.95 -18.79
CA SER A 104 -7.33 -13.23 -20.08
C SER A 104 -8.65 -13.28 -20.87
N HIS A 105 -9.32 -14.44 -20.90
CA HIS A 105 -10.63 -14.59 -21.52
C HIS A 105 -11.71 -13.77 -20.80
N ALA A 106 -11.70 -13.76 -19.46
CA ALA A 106 -12.65 -12.95 -18.68
C ALA A 106 -12.46 -11.46 -18.97
N LEU A 107 -11.22 -10.98 -19.01
CA LEU A 107 -10.90 -9.59 -19.31
C LEU A 107 -11.29 -9.19 -20.75
N ALA A 108 -11.01 -10.07 -21.73
CA ALA A 108 -11.43 -9.85 -23.12
C ALA A 108 -12.96 -9.79 -23.28
N ALA A 109 -13.70 -10.65 -22.58
CA ALA A 109 -15.15 -10.63 -22.56
C ALA A 109 -15.71 -9.33 -21.98
N VAL A 110 -15.05 -8.77 -20.97
CA VAL A 110 -15.42 -7.46 -20.40
C VAL A 110 -15.07 -6.33 -21.38
N ALA A 111 -13.91 -6.38 -22.03
CA ALA A 111 -13.51 -5.41 -23.06
C ALA A 111 -14.53 -5.34 -24.20
N ALA A 112 -15.04 -6.49 -24.64
CA ALA A 112 -16.04 -6.56 -25.71
C ALA A 112 -17.39 -5.90 -25.34
N ARG A 113 -17.69 -5.76 -24.04
CA ARG A 113 -18.90 -5.07 -23.54
C ARG A 113 -18.71 -3.54 -23.41
N GLY A 114 -17.49 -3.05 -23.63
CA GLY A 114 -17.15 -1.63 -23.49
C GLY A 114 -17.40 -1.12 -22.07
N SER A 115 -17.81 0.13 -21.94
CA SER A 115 -18.01 0.80 -20.65
C SER A 115 -19.07 0.16 -19.74
N ALA A 116 -19.94 -0.70 -20.28
CA ALA A 116 -20.89 -1.49 -19.49
C ALA A 116 -20.27 -2.76 -18.87
N GLY A 117 -19.04 -3.10 -19.29
CA GLY A 117 -18.32 -4.27 -18.77
C GLY A 117 -17.67 -3.99 -17.44
N SER A 118 -17.77 -4.94 -16.51
CA SER A 118 -17.11 -4.89 -15.21
C SER A 118 -16.62 -6.27 -14.83
N LEU A 119 -15.48 -6.36 -14.16
CA LEU A 119 -14.80 -7.58 -13.75
C LEU A 119 -14.34 -7.48 -12.31
N ALA A 120 -14.85 -8.36 -11.46
CA ALA A 120 -14.43 -8.43 -10.06
C ALA A 120 -13.00 -8.95 -9.93
N TYR A 121 -12.23 -8.34 -9.04
CA TYR A 121 -10.90 -8.81 -8.66
C TYR A 121 -10.71 -8.80 -7.14
N ALA A 122 -9.75 -9.56 -6.68
CA ALA A 122 -9.26 -9.52 -5.31
C ALA A 122 -7.73 -9.61 -5.31
N ILE A 123 -7.09 -8.79 -4.50
CA ILE A 123 -5.67 -8.88 -4.16
C ILE A 123 -5.52 -9.14 -2.67
N ARG A 124 -4.59 -10.01 -2.29
CA ARG A 124 -4.28 -10.29 -0.89
C ARG A 124 -2.84 -10.75 -0.76
N GLY A 125 -2.23 -10.44 0.37
CA GLY A 125 -0.85 -10.81 0.61
C GLY A 125 -0.23 -10.05 1.76
N THR A 126 1.08 -9.84 1.65
CA THR A 126 1.90 -9.14 2.63
C THR A 126 2.73 -8.08 1.92
N ILE A 127 2.80 -6.89 2.49
CA ILE A 127 3.76 -5.87 2.09
C ILE A 127 4.84 -5.76 3.16
N HIS A 128 6.09 -5.78 2.70
CA HIS A 128 7.26 -5.65 3.55
C HIS A 128 7.67 -4.19 3.59
N ALA A 129 7.69 -3.61 4.80
CA ALA A 129 8.01 -2.21 4.97
C ALA A 129 8.77 -1.96 6.28
N GLN A 130 9.50 -0.86 6.33
CA GLN A 130 10.22 -0.40 7.49
C GLN A 130 9.66 0.95 7.94
N PRO A 131 8.91 1.00 9.05
CA PRO A 131 8.43 2.26 9.61
C PRO A 131 9.56 3.15 10.11
N ASP A 132 9.47 4.46 9.85
CA ASP A 132 10.34 5.46 10.45
C ASP A 132 9.86 5.77 11.88
N LEU A 133 10.42 5.05 12.84
CA LEU A 133 10.17 5.27 14.25
C LEU A 133 11.05 6.41 14.76
N ALA A 134 10.48 7.30 15.58
CA ALA A 134 11.21 8.46 16.13
C ALA A 134 12.40 8.07 17.03
N ASP A 135 12.44 6.83 17.49
CA ASP A 135 13.57 6.30 18.27
C ASP A 135 14.57 5.59 17.35
N HIS A 136 15.76 6.16 17.27
CA HIS A 136 16.84 5.67 16.40
C HIS A 136 17.33 4.26 16.71
N SER A 137 16.91 3.66 17.82
CA SER A 137 17.27 2.30 18.22
C SER A 137 16.56 1.21 17.37
N ASP A 138 15.39 1.52 16.82
CA ASP A 138 14.55 0.54 16.09
C ASP A 138 14.56 0.72 14.56
N LYS A 139 15.48 1.52 14.02
CA LYS A 139 15.59 1.84 12.57
C LYS A 139 15.81 0.65 11.63
N LYS A 140 15.88 -0.57 12.12
CA LYS A 140 16.21 -1.76 11.33
C LYS A 140 15.24 -2.92 11.52
N ASN A 141 14.02 -2.68 11.95
CA ASN A 141 13.07 -3.77 12.11
C ASN A 141 12.04 -3.73 10.97
N PRO A 142 12.30 -4.41 9.83
CA PRO A 142 11.30 -4.54 8.79
C PRO A 142 10.07 -5.25 9.36
N GLN A 143 8.89 -4.80 9.00
CA GLN A 143 7.62 -5.36 9.43
C GLN A 143 6.85 -5.85 8.22
N ASP A 144 6.07 -6.90 8.48
CA ASP A 144 5.19 -7.51 7.51
C ASP A 144 3.75 -7.07 7.81
N PHE A 145 3.14 -6.41 6.84
CA PHE A 145 1.76 -5.96 6.95
C PHE A 145 0.87 -6.75 5.99
N PRO A 146 -0.11 -7.51 6.52
CA PRO A 146 -1.08 -8.17 5.66
C PRO A 146 -1.97 -7.14 4.98
N PHE A 147 -2.33 -7.39 3.72
CA PHE A 147 -3.30 -6.60 2.98
C PHE A 147 -4.33 -7.50 2.30
N GLN A 148 -5.53 -6.97 2.13
CA GLN A 148 -6.59 -7.55 1.32
C GLN A 148 -7.44 -6.42 0.76
N HIS A 149 -7.71 -6.48 -0.55
CA HIS A 149 -8.60 -5.55 -1.23
C HIS A 149 -9.37 -6.26 -2.33
N SER A 150 -10.63 -5.91 -2.52
CA SER A 150 -11.49 -6.44 -3.58
C SER A 150 -12.31 -5.31 -4.17
N ASP A 151 -12.39 -5.26 -5.49
CA ASP A 151 -13.11 -4.23 -6.22
C ASP A 151 -13.44 -4.73 -7.64
N PHE A 152 -13.85 -3.83 -8.49
CA PHE A 152 -14.15 -4.08 -9.91
C PHE A 152 -13.27 -3.22 -10.79
N ILE A 153 -12.91 -3.76 -11.96
CA ILE A 153 -12.28 -3.02 -13.04
C ILE A 153 -13.17 -3.01 -14.27
N SER A 154 -13.15 -1.90 -14.99
CA SER A 154 -13.90 -1.68 -16.22
C SER A 154 -12.99 -1.14 -17.32
N PRO A 155 -13.29 -1.39 -18.61
CA PRO A 155 -12.51 -0.83 -19.71
C PRO A 155 -12.48 0.70 -19.65
N VAL A 156 -11.32 1.29 -19.90
CA VAL A 156 -11.18 2.74 -20.01
C VAL A 156 -11.61 3.19 -21.40
N PRO A 157 -12.65 4.02 -21.54
CA PRO A 157 -13.12 4.47 -22.85
C PRO A 157 -12.01 5.19 -23.63
N GLY A 158 -11.81 4.80 -24.89
CA GLY A 158 -10.81 5.41 -25.79
C GLY A 158 -9.37 4.96 -25.56
N ILE A 159 -9.07 4.14 -24.58
CA ILE A 159 -7.73 3.61 -24.30
C ILE A 159 -7.76 2.09 -24.40
N ALA A 160 -7.21 1.57 -25.49
CA ALA A 160 -7.15 0.12 -25.70
C ALA A 160 -6.34 -0.58 -24.62
N ASN A 161 -6.72 -1.82 -24.31
CA ASN A 161 -5.99 -2.72 -23.39
C ASN A 161 -5.79 -2.15 -21.96
N THR A 162 -6.63 -1.20 -21.56
CA THR A 162 -6.51 -0.52 -20.25
C THR A 162 -7.84 -0.60 -19.50
N PHE A 163 -7.76 -0.95 -18.21
CA PHE A 163 -8.90 -1.16 -17.31
C PHE A 163 -8.66 -0.44 -15.99
N ARG A 164 -9.72 0.12 -15.41
CA ARG A 164 -9.72 0.78 -14.09
C ARG A 164 -10.96 0.42 -13.30
#